data_8961f92342f7fc7b6367e53da9a546e0
#
_entry.id   8961f92342f7fc7b6367e53da9a546e0
#
_cell.length_a   1.000
_cell.length_b   1.000
_cell.length_c   1.000
_cell.angle_alpha   90.00
_cell.angle_beta   90.00
_cell.angle_gamma   90.00
#
_symmetry.space_group_name_H-M   'P 1'
#
loop_
_entity.id
_entity.type
_entity.pdbx_description
1 polymer ?
#
loop_
_entity_poly.entity_id
_entity_poly.type
_entity_poly.pdbx_seq_one_letter_code
_entity_poly.pdbx_strand_id
1 'polypeptide(L)'
;YKEKREKFLKEKEELKVLKDKEAISKDGIKVDVWGNIGSPNDVKGIISNGGFGIGLYRTEFLFMEKESFPTEDEQFEAYKIVAEELKGYPITIRTMDIGGDKSLPYMELPKEENPFLGWRAIRVCLDREEILRTQFKALLRASKYGQIKIMLPMIMDIGEIRKAKAIFEKKKKELQ
;
A
#
# COMPACT_ATOMS: atom_id res chain seq x y z
N TYR A 1 32.77 -1.01 15.56
CA TYR A 1 31.89 -0.47 14.51
C TYR A 1 32.41 -0.78 13.10
N LYS A 2 33.71 -0.61 12.79
CA LYS A 2 34.28 -0.87 11.46
C LYS A 2 34.08 -2.33 11.03
N GLU A 3 34.49 -3.30 11.86
CA GLU A 3 34.34 -4.73 11.58
C GLU A 3 32.86 -5.13 11.32
N LYS A 4 31.89 -4.60 12.13
CA LYS A 4 30.46 -4.86 11.92
C LYS A 4 29.99 -4.31 10.59
N ARG A 5 30.48 -3.14 10.17
CA ARG A 5 30.17 -2.53 8.88
C ARG A 5 30.72 -3.35 7.72
N GLU A 6 31.95 -3.79 7.81
CA GLU A 6 32.64 -4.61 6.79
C GLU A 6 31.91 -5.96 6.62
N LYS A 7 31.55 -6.62 7.72
CA LYS A 7 30.77 -7.85 7.71
C LYS A 7 29.40 -7.64 7.04
N PHE A 8 28.68 -6.59 7.43
CA PHE A 8 27.40 -6.24 6.83
C PHE A 8 27.49 -5.97 5.33
N LEU A 9 28.53 -5.22 4.89
CA LEU A 9 28.72 -4.93 3.47
C LEU A 9 29.05 -6.19 2.67
N LYS A 10 29.85 -7.09 3.23
CA LYS A 10 30.16 -8.38 2.61
C LYS A 10 28.93 -9.26 2.49
N GLU A 11 28.16 -9.42 3.56
CA GLU A 11 26.89 -10.17 3.54
C GLU A 11 25.91 -9.59 2.52
N LYS A 12 25.80 -8.26 2.44
CA LYS A 12 24.95 -7.58 1.45
C LYS A 12 25.39 -7.86 0.01
N GLU A 13 26.71 -7.93 -0.23
CA GLU A 13 27.23 -8.23 -1.57
C GLU A 13 26.98 -9.70 -1.95
N GLU A 14 27.17 -10.62 -1.00
CA GLU A 14 26.86 -12.05 -1.19
C GLU A 14 25.36 -12.28 -1.50
N LEU A 15 24.46 -11.50 -0.88
CA LEU A 15 23.02 -11.58 -1.13
C LEU A 15 22.63 -11.08 -2.53
N LYS A 16 23.40 -10.19 -3.16
CA LYS A 16 23.10 -9.69 -4.51
C LYS A 16 23.07 -10.81 -5.56
N VAL A 17 23.81 -11.87 -5.36
CA VAL A 17 23.82 -13.06 -6.26
C VAL A 17 22.47 -13.77 -6.26
N LEU A 18 21.66 -13.56 -5.21
CA LEU A 18 20.36 -14.23 -5.07
C LEU A 18 19.23 -13.50 -5.81
N LYS A 19 19.41 -12.24 -6.21
CA LYS A 19 18.34 -11.40 -6.77
C LYS A 19 17.71 -11.97 -8.04
N ASP A 20 18.52 -12.65 -8.85
CA ASP A 20 18.08 -13.21 -10.13
C ASP A 20 17.73 -14.71 -10.03
N LYS A 21 17.76 -15.28 -8.82
CA LYS A 21 17.39 -16.66 -8.57
C LYS A 21 15.91 -16.77 -8.21
N GLU A 22 15.25 -17.77 -8.76
CA GLU A 22 13.90 -18.11 -8.33
C GLU A 22 13.90 -18.53 -6.85
N ALA A 23 12.96 -17.97 -6.08
CA ALA A 23 12.75 -18.42 -4.70
C ALA A 23 11.93 -19.71 -4.73
N ILE A 24 12.57 -20.80 -4.36
CA ILE A 24 11.97 -22.15 -4.33
C ILE A 24 12.14 -22.71 -2.93
N SER A 25 11.05 -23.20 -2.34
CA SER A 25 11.06 -23.87 -1.04
C SER A 25 11.78 -25.21 -1.10
N LYS A 26 12.12 -25.79 0.06
CA LYS A 26 12.82 -27.10 0.10
C LYS A 26 12.03 -28.26 -0.50
N ASP A 27 10.71 -28.14 -0.54
CA ASP A 27 9.77 -29.09 -1.17
C ASP A 27 9.46 -28.76 -2.64
N GLY A 28 10.19 -27.81 -3.24
CA GLY A 28 10.13 -27.51 -4.68
C GLY A 28 9.05 -26.51 -5.09
N ILE A 29 8.38 -25.86 -4.14
CA ILE A 29 7.33 -24.89 -4.45
C ILE A 29 7.95 -23.55 -4.76
N LYS A 30 7.62 -22.96 -5.91
CA LYS A 30 8.02 -21.60 -6.28
C LYS A 30 7.22 -20.58 -5.46
N VAL A 31 7.93 -19.60 -4.90
CA VAL A 31 7.35 -18.51 -4.09
C VAL A 31 7.74 -17.18 -4.71
N ASP A 32 6.77 -16.36 -5.04
CA ASP A 32 7.02 -15.01 -5.53
C ASP A 32 7.40 -14.08 -4.37
N VAL A 33 8.51 -13.36 -4.52
CA VAL A 33 9.00 -12.40 -3.52
C VAL A 33 8.52 -11.00 -3.92
N TRP A 34 7.73 -10.38 -3.04
CA TRP A 34 7.08 -9.10 -3.29
C TRP A 34 7.66 -8.01 -2.40
N GLY A 35 7.71 -6.79 -2.93
CA GLY A 35 8.20 -5.64 -2.16
C GLY A 35 7.11 -4.93 -1.36
N ASN A 36 7.53 -4.24 -0.30
CA ASN A 36 6.73 -3.27 0.43
C ASN A 36 7.25 -1.86 0.13
N ILE A 37 6.36 -0.94 -0.22
CA ILE A 37 6.70 0.46 -0.48
C ILE A 37 5.88 1.42 0.37
N GLY A 38 6.43 2.59 0.63
CA GLY A 38 5.75 3.73 1.25
C GLY A 38 5.56 4.88 0.26
N SER A 39 6.38 4.94 -0.80
CA SER A 39 6.32 5.97 -1.82
C SER A 39 6.60 5.41 -3.21
N PRO A 40 6.23 6.14 -4.30
CA PRO A 40 6.60 5.76 -5.67
C PRO A 40 8.12 5.61 -5.87
N ASN A 41 8.93 6.38 -5.16
CA ASN A 41 10.39 6.32 -5.27
C ASN A 41 11.01 4.97 -4.87
N ASP A 42 10.31 4.18 -4.07
CA ASP A 42 10.78 2.88 -3.59
C ASP A 42 10.73 1.79 -4.68
N VAL A 43 9.94 1.99 -5.74
CA VAL A 43 9.68 0.99 -6.80
C VAL A 43 10.98 0.53 -7.47
N LYS A 44 11.85 1.48 -7.82
CA LYS A 44 13.14 1.17 -8.46
C LYS A 44 14.00 0.26 -7.60
N GLY A 45 13.97 0.45 -6.27
CA GLY A 45 14.65 -0.40 -5.31
C GLY A 45 14.12 -1.83 -5.31
N ILE A 46 12.81 -2.02 -5.42
CA ILE A 46 12.19 -3.35 -5.48
C ILE A 46 12.60 -4.08 -6.76
N ILE A 47 12.47 -3.44 -7.92
CA ILE A 47 12.83 -4.02 -9.23
C ILE A 47 14.32 -4.38 -9.27
N SER A 48 15.20 -3.47 -8.81
CA SER A 48 16.65 -3.69 -8.82
C SER A 48 17.10 -4.82 -7.92
N ASN A 49 16.29 -5.22 -6.93
CA ASN A 49 16.55 -6.35 -6.05
C ASN A 49 15.78 -7.64 -6.42
N GLY A 50 15.18 -7.70 -7.62
CA GLY A 50 14.53 -8.91 -8.11
C GLY A 50 13.13 -9.16 -7.56
N GLY A 51 12.45 -8.12 -7.05
CA GLY A 51 11.06 -8.22 -6.59
C GLY A 51 10.10 -8.47 -7.74
N PHE A 52 9.15 -9.41 -7.54
CA PHE A 52 8.16 -9.80 -8.54
C PHE A 52 7.03 -8.76 -8.71
N GLY A 53 6.79 -7.92 -7.72
CA GLY A 53 5.74 -6.89 -7.71
C GLY A 53 5.65 -6.21 -6.37
N ILE A 54 4.58 -5.42 -6.16
CA ILE A 54 4.32 -4.76 -4.88
C ILE A 54 3.25 -5.53 -4.11
N GLY A 55 3.69 -6.20 -3.04
CA GLY A 55 2.83 -6.92 -2.11
C GLY A 55 2.06 -5.99 -1.19
N LEU A 56 2.64 -4.82 -0.88
CA LEU A 56 2.00 -3.79 -0.08
C LEU A 56 2.51 -2.39 -0.43
N TYR A 57 1.63 -1.54 -0.95
CA TYR A 57 1.83 -0.10 -0.98
C TYR A 57 1.10 0.53 0.21
N ARG A 58 1.85 1.05 1.16
CA ARG A 58 1.34 1.72 2.35
C ARG A 58 1.06 3.18 2.03
N THR A 59 -0.21 3.50 1.81
CA THR A 59 -0.62 4.83 1.34
C THR A 59 -0.62 5.90 2.43
N GLU A 60 -0.40 5.54 3.70
CA GLU A 60 -0.45 6.47 4.83
C GLU A 60 0.54 7.63 4.67
N PHE A 61 1.68 7.40 4.06
CA PHE A 61 2.68 8.45 3.82
C PHE A 61 2.13 9.58 2.95
N LEU A 62 1.23 9.27 1.97
CA LEU A 62 0.55 10.29 1.17
C LEU A 62 -0.34 11.22 2.02
N PHE A 63 -0.85 10.70 3.13
CA PHE A 63 -1.69 11.45 4.06
C PHE A 63 -0.85 12.19 5.10
N MET A 64 0.20 11.54 5.65
CA MET A 64 1.01 12.07 6.75
C MET A 64 1.93 13.23 6.32
N GLU A 65 2.32 13.29 5.06
CA GLU A 65 3.20 14.33 4.51
C GLU A 65 2.46 15.61 4.11
N LYS A 66 1.14 15.68 4.38
CA LYS A 66 0.27 16.78 3.98
C LYS A 66 -0.31 17.52 5.19
N GLU A 67 -0.79 18.74 4.93
CA GLU A 67 -1.55 19.56 5.90
C GLU A 67 -3.07 19.40 5.75
N SER A 68 -3.51 18.67 4.73
CA SER A 68 -4.91 18.34 4.45
C SER A 68 -5.03 16.97 3.80
N PHE A 69 -6.24 16.43 3.71
CA PHE A 69 -6.46 15.18 2.97
C PHE A 69 -5.99 15.32 1.52
N PRO A 70 -5.20 14.33 1.01
CA PRO A 70 -4.76 14.34 -0.37
C PRO A 70 -5.97 14.26 -1.32
N THR A 71 -5.96 15.09 -2.34
CA THR A 71 -7.00 15.12 -3.37
C THR A 71 -7.02 13.82 -4.19
N GLU A 72 -8.10 13.63 -4.95
CA GLU A 72 -8.19 12.51 -5.90
C GLU A 72 -7.03 12.50 -6.90
N ASP A 73 -6.66 13.67 -7.42
CA ASP A 73 -5.59 13.78 -8.42
C ASP A 73 -4.20 13.51 -7.84
N GLU A 74 -3.91 13.99 -6.64
CA GLU A 74 -2.65 13.70 -5.96
C GLU A 74 -2.48 12.20 -5.68
N GLN A 75 -3.55 11.54 -5.23
CA GLN A 75 -3.54 10.10 -5.03
C GLN A 75 -3.42 9.34 -6.36
N PHE A 76 -4.17 9.77 -7.36
CA PHE A 76 -4.13 9.17 -8.70
C PHE A 76 -2.73 9.21 -9.31
N GLU A 77 -2.05 10.37 -9.28
CA GLU A 77 -0.70 10.49 -9.85
C GLU A 77 0.29 9.58 -9.11
N ALA A 78 0.23 9.49 -7.77
CA ALA A 78 1.08 8.59 -7.00
C ALA A 78 0.86 7.11 -7.36
N TYR A 79 -0.39 6.68 -7.51
CA TYR A 79 -0.71 5.30 -7.87
C TYR A 79 -0.38 4.98 -9.32
N LYS A 80 -0.59 5.94 -10.23
CA LYS A 80 -0.27 5.82 -11.65
C LYS A 80 1.23 5.64 -11.88
N ILE A 81 2.08 6.45 -11.23
CA ILE A 81 3.54 6.31 -11.33
C ILE A 81 3.97 4.90 -10.98
N VAL A 82 3.47 4.36 -9.86
CA VAL A 82 3.78 2.99 -9.43
C VAL A 82 3.28 1.96 -10.45
N ALA A 83 2.08 2.16 -10.98
CA ALA A 83 1.48 1.25 -11.96
C ALA A 83 2.25 1.25 -13.29
N GLU A 84 2.71 2.40 -13.75
CA GLU A 84 3.49 2.54 -15.00
C GLU A 84 4.90 1.96 -14.87
N GLU A 85 5.57 2.15 -13.73
CA GLU A 85 6.91 1.58 -13.48
C GLU A 85 6.88 0.04 -13.37
N LEU A 86 5.77 -0.52 -12.89
CA LEU A 86 5.59 -1.97 -12.69
C LEU A 86 4.77 -2.62 -13.82
N LYS A 87 4.94 -2.19 -15.06
CA LYS A 87 4.21 -2.72 -16.21
C LYS A 87 4.16 -4.26 -16.21
N GLY A 88 2.94 -4.80 -16.08
CA GLY A 88 2.71 -6.25 -16.09
C GLY A 88 2.81 -6.96 -14.74
N TYR A 89 3.32 -6.30 -13.71
CA TYR A 89 3.40 -6.86 -12.36
C TYR A 89 2.26 -6.36 -11.47
N PRO A 90 1.70 -7.22 -10.62
CA PRO A 90 0.59 -6.83 -9.76
C PRO A 90 1.06 -5.94 -8.59
N ILE A 91 0.18 -5.03 -8.21
CA ILE A 91 0.40 -4.05 -7.14
C ILE A 91 -0.75 -4.15 -6.15
N THR A 92 -0.46 -4.45 -4.90
CA THR A 92 -1.46 -4.39 -3.83
C THR A 92 -1.37 -3.04 -3.13
N ILE A 93 -2.38 -2.19 -3.32
CA ILE A 93 -2.47 -0.87 -2.68
C ILE A 93 -3.43 -0.96 -1.50
N ARG A 94 -2.95 -0.64 -0.32
CA ARG A 94 -3.74 -0.62 0.90
C ARG A 94 -4.47 0.72 1.01
N THR A 95 -5.78 0.68 1.27
CA THR A 95 -6.51 1.90 1.63
C THR A 95 -5.98 2.47 2.95
N MET A 96 -6.31 3.73 3.24
CA MET A 96 -5.81 4.47 4.40
C MET A 96 -5.87 3.63 5.69
N ASP A 97 -4.73 3.51 6.36
CA ASP A 97 -4.60 2.84 7.68
C ASP A 97 -4.07 3.84 8.72
N ILE A 98 -4.88 4.87 9.01
CA ILE A 98 -4.62 5.91 9.98
C ILE A 98 -5.47 5.65 11.23
N GLY A 99 -4.89 5.92 12.38
CA GLY A 99 -5.49 5.75 13.71
C GLY A 99 -4.47 5.27 14.73
N GLY A 100 -4.73 5.54 15.99
CA GLY A 100 -3.88 5.11 17.08
C GLY A 100 -2.49 5.73 17.08
N ASP A 101 -1.52 4.96 16.64
CA ASP A 101 -0.11 5.34 16.55
C ASP A 101 0.23 6.28 15.39
N LYS A 102 -0.70 6.43 14.43
CA LYS A 102 -0.57 7.30 13.26
C LYS A 102 -1.61 8.40 13.32
N SER A 103 -1.17 9.61 13.60
CA SER A 103 -2.03 10.81 13.65
C SER A 103 -1.85 11.65 12.39
N LEU A 104 -2.90 12.41 12.06
CA LEU A 104 -2.88 13.44 11.03
C LEU A 104 -3.11 14.79 11.70
N PRO A 105 -2.35 15.84 11.36
CA PRO A 105 -2.51 17.16 11.99
C PRO A 105 -3.87 17.81 11.71
N TYR A 106 -4.55 17.36 10.65
CA TYR A 106 -5.84 17.88 10.18
C TYR A 106 -7.02 16.93 10.47
N MET A 107 -6.80 15.86 11.26
CA MET A 107 -7.84 14.92 11.66
C MET A 107 -7.68 14.54 13.13
N GLU A 108 -8.59 15.04 13.97
CA GLU A 108 -8.64 14.62 15.37
C GLU A 108 -9.07 13.15 15.48
N LEU A 109 -8.29 12.40 16.22
CA LEU A 109 -8.55 11.01 16.53
C LEU A 109 -8.72 10.87 18.05
N PRO A 110 -9.67 10.07 18.53
CA PRO A 110 -9.81 9.80 19.96
C PRO A 110 -8.55 9.12 20.51
N LYS A 111 -8.17 9.44 21.72
CA LYS A 111 -7.19 8.67 22.46
C LYS A 111 -7.82 7.37 22.94
N GLU A 112 -7.25 6.27 22.54
CA GLU A 112 -7.72 4.93 22.89
C GLU A 112 -6.61 4.12 23.56
N GLU A 113 -6.97 3.32 24.54
CA GLU A 113 -6.00 2.46 25.25
C GLU A 113 -5.46 1.35 24.35
N ASN A 114 -6.30 0.85 23.45
CA ASN A 114 -5.96 -0.18 22.47
C ASN A 114 -6.26 0.29 21.04
N PRO A 115 -5.40 1.14 20.44
CA PRO A 115 -5.66 1.76 19.13
C PRO A 115 -5.91 0.79 17.98
N PHE A 116 -5.34 -0.43 18.04
CA PHE A 116 -5.57 -1.44 17.02
C PHE A 116 -6.99 -2.01 17.04
N LEU A 117 -7.66 -1.97 18.19
CA LEU A 117 -9.04 -2.41 18.35
C LEU A 117 -10.04 -1.26 18.20
N GLY A 118 -9.55 -0.03 18.14
CA GLY A 118 -10.33 1.18 18.16
C GLY A 118 -10.70 1.72 16.77
N TRP A 119 -11.00 3.02 16.73
CA TRP A 119 -11.44 3.73 15.53
C TRP A 119 -10.25 4.07 14.63
N ARG A 120 -9.98 3.20 13.68
CA ARG A 120 -8.89 3.34 12.69
C ARG A 120 -9.22 2.69 11.36
N ALA A 121 -8.44 3.01 10.35
CA ALA A 121 -8.45 2.37 9.04
C ALA A 121 -9.84 2.30 8.40
N ILE A 122 -10.34 1.10 8.09
CA ILE A 122 -11.63 0.93 7.44
C ILE A 122 -12.79 1.49 8.26
N ARG A 123 -12.72 1.46 9.59
CA ARG A 123 -13.75 1.99 10.47
C ARG A 123 -13.88 3.50 10.32
N VAL A 124 -12.75 4.22 10.30
CA VAL A 124 -12.70 5.65 9.98
C VAL A 124 -13.25 5.91 8.58
N CYS A 125 -12.81 5.11 7.62
CA CYS A 125 -13.20 5.27 6.21
C CYS A 125 -14.68 4.99 5.95
N LEU A 126 -15.33 4.15 6.75
CA LEU A 126 -16.77 3.88 6.63
C LEU A 126 -17.62 4.92 7.34
N ASP A 127 -17.11 5.55 8.41
CA ASP A 127 -17.76 6.67 9.09
C ASP A 127 -17.60 7.98 8.32
N ARG A 128 -16.44 8.16 7.67
CA ARG A 128 -16.10 9.31 6.81
C ARG A 128 -15.92 8.82 5.37
N GLU A 129 -17.04 8.42 4.75
CA GLU A 129 -17.04 7.78 3.43
C GLU A 129 -16.34 8.60 2.33
N GLU A 130 -16.30 9.92 2.45
CA GLU A 130 -15.63 10.81 1.50
C GLU A 130 -14.15 10.45 1.31
N ILE A 131 -13.46 10.01 2.38
CA ILE A 131 -12.05 9.58 2.33
C ILE A 131 -11.93 8.34 1.41
N LEU A 132 -12.76 7.32 1.67
CA LEU A 132 -12.74 6.08 0.90
C LEU A 132 -13.20 6.29 -0.55
N ARG A 133 -14.21 7.14 -0.77
CA ARG A 133 -14.71 7.50 -2.09
C ARG A 133 -13.63 8.14 -2.95
N THR A 134 -12.90 9.12 -2.39
CA THR A 134 -11.79 9.79 -3.07
C THR A 134 -10.69 8.81 -3.40
N GLN A 135 -10.29 7.96 -2.45
CA GLN A 135 -9.26 6.97 -2.67
C GLN A 135 -9.66 5.92 -3.71
N PHE A 136 -10.90 5.42 -3.68
CA PHE A 136 -11.39 4.48 -4.69
C PHE A 136 -11.43 5.07 -6.10
N LYS A 137 -11.82 6.34 -6.26
CA LYS A 137 -11.76 7.00 -7.56
C LYS A 137 -10.33 7.07 -8.09
N ALA A 138 -9.39 7.48 -7.27
CA ALA A 138 -7.97 7.53 -7.65
C ALA A 138 -7.44 6.14 -8.05
N LEU A 139 -7.76 5.10 -7.27
CA LEU A 139 -7.37 3.71 -7.56
C LEU A 139 -7.99 3.18 -8.85
N LEU A 140 -9.28 3.45 -9.08
CA LEU A 140 -9.98 3.07 -10.31
C LEU A 140 -9.37 3.76 -11.54
N ARG A 141 -9.05 5.04 -11.47
CA ARG A 141 -8.35 5.77 -12.54
C ARG A 141 -6.98 5.17 -12.81
N ALA A 142 -6.22 4.89 -11.76
CA ALA A 142 -4.88 4.33 -11.86
C ALA A 142 -4.86 2.88 -12.38
N SER A 143 -5.95 2.13 -12.22
CA SER A 143 -6.05 0.75 -12.71
C SER A 143 -5.98 0.61 -14.24
N LYS A 144 -6.11 1.70 -14.99
CA LYS A 144 -5.87 1.74 -16.45
C LYS A 144 -4.39 1.58 -16.81
N TYR A 145 -3.49 1.80 -15.86
CA TYR A 145 -2.04 1.83 -16.08
C TYR A 145 -1.33 0.58 -15.57
N GLY A 146 -2.01 -0.29 -14.82
CA GLY A 146 -1.43 -1.53 -14.30
C GLY A 146 -2.40 -2.40 -13.53
N GLN A 147 -1.91 -3.55 -13.07
CA GLN A 147 -2.72 -4.52 -12.31
C GLN A 147 -2.82 -4.14 -10.83
N ILE A 148 -3.82 -3.34 -10.48
CA ILE A 148 -4.02 -2.87 -9.11
C ILE A 148 -4.98 -3.82 -8.38
N LYS A 149 -4.54 -4.29 -7.21
CA LYS A 149 -5.34 -4.96 -6.19
C LYS A 149 -5.53 -4.02 -5.01
N ILE A 150 -6.72 -3.97 -4.45
CA ILE A 150 -7.04 -3.10 -3.32
C ILE A 150 -7.12 -3.94 -2.06
N MET A 151 -6.34 -3.57 -1.04
CA MET A 151 -6.40 -4.17 0.28
C MET A 151 -7.14 -3.25 1.25
N LEU A 152 -8.13 -3.78 1.92
CA LEU A 152 -8.86 -3.11 2.99
C LEU A 152 -8.24 -3.51 4.34
N PRO A 153 -7.61 -2.59 5.09
CA PRO A 153 -6.99 -2.92 6.37
C PRO A 153 -8.00 -3.03 7.50
N MET A 154 -7.68 -3.79 8.52
CA MET A 154 -8.38 -3.86 9.81
C MET A 154 -9.85 -4.30 9.73
N ILE A 155 -10.20 -5.12 8.77
CA ILE A 155 -11.55 -5.71 8.65
C ILE A 155 -11.85 -6.61 9.85
N MET A 156 -13.00 -6.39 10.49
CA MET A 156 -13.49 -7.19 11.61
C MET A 156 -14.68 -8.07 11.25
N ASP A 157 -15.54 -7.61 10.34
CA ASP A 157 -16.73 -8.33 9.95
C ASP A 157 -17.06 -8.23 8.45
N ILE A 158 -17.97 -9.07 8.01
CA ILE A 158 -18.41 -9.12 6.61
C ILE A 158 -19.21 -7.87 6.19
N GLY A 159 -19.82 -7.17 7.14
CA GLY A 159 -20.60 -5.95 6.88
C GLY A 159 -19.71 -4.81 6.42
N GLU A 160 -18.50 -4.69 6.98
CA GLU A 160 -17.51 -3.70 6.55
C GLU A 160 -17.09 -3.93 5.10
N ILE A 161 -16.83 -5.18 4.72
CA ILE A 161 -16.49 -5.55 3.33
C ILE A 161 -17.65 -5.21 2.39
N ARG A 162 -18.89 -5.54 2.77
CA ARG A 162 -20.07 -5.27 1.95
C ARG A 162 -20.28 -3.77 1.74
N LYS A 163 -20.13 -2.95 2.79
CA LYS A 163 -20.22 -1.49 2.70
C LYS A 163 -19.13 -0.91 1.81
N ALA A 164 -17.87 -1.27 2.03
CA ALA A 164 -16.75 -0.81 1.21
C ALA A 164 -16.95 -1.20 -0.27
N LYS A 165 -17.39 -2.43 -0.53
CA LYS A 165 -17.68 -2.92 -1.88
C LYS A 165 -18.81 -2.15 -2.55
N ALA A 166 -19.88 -1.80 -1.83
CA ALA A 166 -20.97 -0.99 -2.35
C ALA A 166 -20.49 0.42 -2.75
N ILE A 167 -19.63 1.05 -1.93
CA ILE A 167 -19.00 2.34 -2.26
C ILE A 167 -18.14 2.21 -3.52
N PHE A 168 -17.31 1.16 -3.61
CA PHE A 168 -16.46 0.90 -4.76
C PHE A 168 -17.26 0.74 -6.05
N GLU A 169 -18.28 -0.11 -6.06
CA GLU A 169 -19.11 -0.35 -7.24
C GLU A 169 -19.87 0.90 -7.70
N LYS A 170 -20.30 1.73 -6.74
CA LYS A 170 -20.90 3.04 -7.07
C LYS A 170 -19.90 3.94 -7.78
N LYS A 171 -18.65 4.04 -7.28
CA LYS A 171 -17.62 4.87 -7.90
C LYS A 171 -17.16 4.34 -9.25
N LYS A 172 -17.11 3.02 -9.42
CA LYS A 172 -16.82 2.39 -10.70
C LYS A 172 -17.84 2.76 -11.78
N LYS A 173 -19.14 2.78 -11.43
CA LYS A 173 -20.21 3.20 -12.37
C LYS A 173 -20.15 4.68 -12.72
N GLU A 174 -19.70 5.54 -11.80
CA GLU A 174 -19.54 6.99 -12.06
C GLU A 174 -18.39 7.31 -13.04
N LEU A 175 -17.44 6.39 -13.22
CA LEU A 175 -16.25 6.55 -14.08
C LEU A 175 -16.37 5.84 -15.43
N GLN A 176 -17.46 5.10 -15.66
CA GLN A 176 -17.78 4.46 -16.95
C GLN A 176 -18.55 5.41 -17.85
#